data_49a93e8bca5d8b5b6b1decab523cb4e1
#
_entry.id   49a93e8bca5d8b5b6b1decab523cb4e1
#
_cell.length_a   1.000
_cell.length_b   1.000
_cell.length_c   1.000
_cell.angle_alpha   90.00
_cell.angle_beta   90.00
_cell.angle_gamma   90.00
#
_symmetry.space_group_name_H-M   'P 1'
#
loop_
_entity.id
_entity.type
_entity.pdbx_description
1 polymer ?
#
loop_
_entity_poly.entity_id
_entity_poly.type
_entity_poly.pdbx_seq_one_letter_code
_entity_poly.pdbx_strand_id
1 'polypeptide(L)'
;MSNDQHIICVDFDNTITRSNVEYWNGERPRPDHDVAESVRQAYYQGWTVIVWTARPWDQAGQIASHMVEWGIPYHGIRCNKGSGSIYVDDKMKSISEFTDEF
;
A
#
# COMPACT_ATOMS: atom_id res chain seq x y z
N MET A 1 9.06 23.83 14.51
CA MET A 1 8.60 22.47 14.26
C MET A 1 8.13 22.37 12.82
N SER A 2 8.63 21.43 12.09
CA SER A 2 8.22 21.23 10.71
C SER A 2 6.79 20.72 10.67
N ASN A 3 5.97 21.31 9.77
CA ASN A 3 4.63 20.81 9.48
C ASN A 3 4.65 19.83 8.32
N ASP A 4 5.82 19.47 7.85
CA ASP A 4 5.94 18.53 6.74
C ASP A 4 5.48 17.16 7.20
N GLN A 5 4.38 16.73 6.63
CA GLN A 5 3.89 15.40 6.86
C GLN A 5 4.47 14.50 5.77
N HIS A 6 5.27 13.56 6.21
CA HIS A 6 5.77 12.53 5.31
C HIS A 6 4.73 11.44 5.23
N ILE A 7 3.95 11.45 4.16
CA ILE A 7 2.88 10.49 3.93
C ILE A 7 3.19 9.70 2.67
N ILE A 8 3.12 8.38 2.78
CA ILE A 8 3.26 7.49 1.64
C ILE A 8 1.93 6.79 1.43
N CYS A 9 1.40 6.88 0.22
CA CYS A 9 0.23 6.12 -0.20
C CYS A 9 0.73 4.97 -1.07
N VAL A 10 0.56 3.75 -0.60
CA VAL A 10 1.06 2.55 -1.25
C VAL A 10 -0.11 1.74 -1.75
N ASP A 11 -0.11 1.42 -3.04
CA ASP A 11 -1.13 0.58 -3.64
C ASP A 11 -1.03 -0.85 -3.08
N PHE A 12 -2.16 -1.54 -2.97
CA PHE A 12 -2.19 -2.88 -2.42
C PHE A 12 -1.94 -3.94 -3.50
N ASP A 13 -2.87 -4.07 -4.45
CA ASP A 13 -2.76 -5.10 -5.49
C ASP A 13 -1.62 -4.77 -6.46
N ASN A 14 -0.80 -5.76 -6.76
CA ASN A 14 0.37 -5.63 -7.64
C ASN A 14 1.46 -4.67 -7.14
N THR A 15 1.39 -4.26 -5.91
CA THR A 15 2.43 -3.43 -5.28
C THR A 15 2.83 -4.05 -3.96
N ILE A 16 1.97 -4.01 -2.95
CA ILE A 16 2.21 -4.76 -1.71
C ILE A 16 2.08 -6.25 -1.99
N THR A 17 1.15 -6.65 -2.85
CA THR A 17 1.04 -8.04 -3.29
C THR A 17 1.92 -8.29 -4.51
N ARG A 18 2.39 -9.54 -4.66
CA ARG A 18 3.31 -9.92 -5.74
C ARG A 18 2.65 -9.97 -7.11
N SER A 19 1.37 -10.30 -7.17
CA SER A 19 0.67 -10.49 -8.43
C SER A 19 -0.81 -10.19 -8.26
N ASN A 20 -1.49 -10.04 -9.39
CA ASN A 20 -2.93 -9.93 -9.39
C ASN A 20 -3.56 -11.14 -8.74
N VAL A 21 -4.46 -10.86 -7.83
CA VAL A 21 -5.26 -11.90 -7.19
C VAL A 21 -6.71 -11.59 -7.47
N GLU A 22 -7.43 -12.60 -7.86
CA GLU A 22 -8.87 -12.46 -8.01
C GLU A 22 -9.50 -12.60 -6.62
N TYR A 23 -9.43 -11.55 -5.82
CA TYR A 23 -9.92 -11.58 -4.44
C TYR A 23 -11.40 -11.93 -4.35
N TRP A 24 -12.17 -11.61 -5.40
CA TRP A 24 -13.58 -11.95 -5.46
C TRP A 24 -13.82 -13.46 -5.63
N ASN A 25 -12.82 -14.22 -6.03
CA ASN A 25 -12.84 -15.68 -6.10
C ASN A 25 -12.24 -16.35 -4.86
N GLY A 26 -11.90 -15.57 -3.84
CA GLY A 26 -11.31 -16.10 -2.62
C GLY A 26 -9.85 -16.46 -2.72
N GLU A 27 -9.14 -16.02 -3.75
CA GLU A 27 -7.71 -16.23 -3.86
C GLU A 27 -6.97 -15.49 -2.76
N ARG A 28 -5.95 -16.14 -2.20
CA ARG A 28 -5.12 -15.52 -1.17
C ARG A 28 -3.94 -14.82 -1.82
N PRO A 29 -3.76 -13.53 -1.56
CA PRO A 29 -2.59 -12.81 -2.05
C PRO A 29 -1.34 -13.22 -1.28
N ARG A 30 -0.18 -12.96 -1.88
CA ARG A 30 1.13 -13.10 -1.24
C ARG A 30 1.82 -11.75 -1.23
N PRO A 31 2.55 -11.42 -0.16
CA PRO A 31 3.24 -10.14 -0.10
C PRO A 31 4.47 -10.15 -1.00
N ASP A 32 4.77 -8.98 -1.55
CA ASP A 32 6.07 -8.74 -2.16
C ASP A 32 7.04 -8.39 -1.03
N HIS A 33 8.07 -9.21 -0.85
CA HIS A 33 8.97 -9.08 0.29
C HIS A 33 9.78 -7.79 0.24
N ASP A 34 10.18 -7.35 -0.94
CA ASP A 34 10.96 -6.11 -1.07
C ASP A 34 10.11 -4.88 -0.79
N VAL A 35 8.89 -4.85 -1.30
CA VAL A 35 7.95 -3.76 -1.02
C VAL A 35 7.56 -3.78 0.46
N ALA A 36 7.28 -4.95 1.02
CA ALA A 36 6.94 -5.08 2.44
C ALA A 36 8.06 -4.52 3.33
N GLU A 37 9.31 -4.85 3.02
CA GLU A 37 10.45 -4.35 3.78
C GLU A 37 10.59 -2.84 3.64
N SER A 38 10.39 -2.29 2.45
CA SER A 38 10.44 -0.86 2.22
C SER A 38 9.34 -0.12 2.98
N VAL A 39 8.14 -0.70 3.05
CA VAL A 39 7.05 -0.13 3.86
C VAL A 39 7.41 -0.14 5.34
N ARG A 40 7.96 -1.24 5.84
CA ARG A 40 8.42 -1.30 7.23
C ARG A 40 9.46 -0.23 7.52
N GLN A 41 10.45 -0.07 6.65
CA GLN A 41 11.49 0.93 6.80
C GLN A 41 10.90 2.35 6.83
N ALA A 42 10.01 2.65 5.90
CA ALA A 42 9.35 3.96 5.86
C ALA A 42 8.57 4.21 7.15
N TYR A 43 7.80 3.22 7.60
CA TYR A 43 7.03 3.34 8.84
C TYR A 43 7.92 3.64 10.04
N TYR A 44 9.01 2.88 10.20
CA TYR A 44 9.91 3.06 11.35
C TYR A 44 10.78 4.30 11.25
N GLN A 45 10.89 4.89 10.06
CA GLN A 45 11.51 6.20 9.87
C GLN A 45 10.55 7.37 10.15
N GLY A 46 9.33 7.08 10.55
CA GLY A 46 8.36 8.09 10.92
C GLY A 46 7.40 8.53 9.83
N TRP A 47 7.39 7.84 8.69
CA TRP A 47 6.43 8.13 7.63
C TRP A 47 5.05 7.61 8.01
N THR A 48 4.03 8.37 7.63
CA THR A 48 2.65 7.90 7.71
C THR A 48 2.37 7.04 6.48
N VAL A 49 1.97 5.79 6.72
CA VAL A 49 1.72 4.83 5.64
C VAL A 49 0.22 4.65 5.46
N ILE A 50 -0.25 4.96 4.27
CA ILE A 50 -1.64 4.75 3.87
C ILE A 50 -1.68 3.70 2.76
N VAL A 51 -2.43 2.64 2.98
CA VAL A 51 -2.69 1.65 1.93
C VAL A 51 -3.81 2.19 1.07
N TRP A 52 -3.56 2.33 -0.22
CA TRP A 52 -4.52 2.92 -1.15
C TRP A 52 -4.91 1.89 -2.21
N THR A 53 -6.19 1.60 -2.32
CA THR A 53 -6.66 0.51 -3.17
C THR A 53 -7.92 0.89 -3.95
N ALA A 54 -8.03 0.32 -5.16
CA ALA A 54 -9.25 0.41 -5.95
C ALA A 54 -10.36 -0.50 -5.44
N ARG A 55 -10.05 -1.42 -4.54
CA ARG A 55 -11.06 -2.32 -3.96
C ARG A 55 -12.13 -1.51 -3.23
N PRO A 56 -13.39 -2.01 -3.20
CA PRO A 56 -14.45 -1.33 -2.47
C PRO A 56 -14.22 -1.37 -0.97
N TRP A 57 -14.93 -0.52 -0.24
CA TRP A 57 -14.76 -0.38 1.21
C TRP A 57 -15.07 -1.65 2.00
N ASP A 58 -15.88 -2.54 1.47
CA ASP A 58 -16.15 -3.82 2.12
C ASP A 58 -14.93 -4.76 2.12
N GLN A 59 -13.90 -4.43 1.39
CA GLN A 59 -12.63 -5.18 1.36
C GLN A 59 -11.60 -4.66 2.37
N ALA A 60 -11.87 -3.55 3.04
CA ALA A 60 -10.91 -2.95 3.96
C ALA A 60 -10.50 -3.90 5.08
N GLY A 61 -11.46 -4.65 5.62
CA GLY A 61 -11.17 -5.62 6.68
C GLY A 61 -10.24 -6.74 6.23
N GLN A 62 -10.41 -7.23 5.01
CA GLN A 62 -9.52 -8.27 4.47
C GLN A 62 -8.12 -7.74 4.25
N ILE A 63 -8.00 -6.53 3.71
CA ILE A 63 -6.70 -5.90 3.52
C ILE A 63 -6.00 -5.73 4.87
N ALA A 64 -6.71 -5.24 5.87
CA ALA A 64 -6.17 -5.08 7.21
C ALA A 64 -5.67 -6.41 7.78
N SER A 65 -6.45 -7.48 7.60
CA SER A 65 -6.06 -8.82 8.04
C SER A 65 -4.77 -9.28 7.38
N HIS A 66 -4.63 -9.08 6.07
CA HIS A 66 -3.42 -9.45 5.36
C HIS A 66 -2.21 -8.66 5.84
N MET A 67 -2.38 -7.35 6.04
CA MET A 67 -1.28 -6.51 6.52
C MET A 67 -0.79 -6.98 7.90
N VAL A 68 -1.72 -7.32 8.79
CA VAL A 68 -1.36 -7.84 10.11
C VAL A 68 -0.70 -9.21 10.00
N GLU A 69 -1.23 -10.10 9.19
CA GLU A 69 -0.68 -11.44 8.98
C GLU A 69 0.77 -11.37 8.47
N TRP A 70 1.05 -10.43 7.57
CA TRP A 70 2.38 -10.28 6.98
C TRP A 70 3.32 -9.40 7.82
N GLY A 71 2.82 -8.83 8.91
CA GLY A 71 3.62 -7.96 9.75
C GLY A 71 4.03 -6.67 9.06
N ILE A 72 3.17 -6.13 8.20
CA ILE A 72 3.42 -4.87 7.49
C ILE A 72 2.66 -3.76 8.22
N PRO A 73 3.36 -2.83 8.86
CA PRO A 73 2.70 -1.76 9.60
C PRO A 73 2.10 -0.71 8.67
N TYR A 74 1.01 -0.11 9.08
CA TYR A 74 0.35 0.95 8.34
C TYR A 74 -0.50 1.80 9.30
N HIS A 75 -0.90 2.98 8.85
CA HIS A 75 -1.72 3.89 9.66
C HIS A 75 -3.17 3.90 9.21
N GLY A 76 -3.45 3.69 7.94
CA GLY A 76 -4.80 3.71 7.43
C GLY A 76 -4.95 3.04 6.09
N ILE A 77 -6.20 2.79 5.71
CA ILE A 77 -6.55 2.18 4.43
C ILE A 77 -7.58 3.07 3.75
N ARG A 78 -7.36 3.37 2.48
CA ARG A 78 -8.32 4.09 1.65
C ARG A 78 -8.72 3.23 0.47
N CYS A 79 -9.99 2.90 0.40
CA CYS A 79 -10.59 2.12 -0.66
C CYS A 79 -11.22 3.03 -1.73
N ASN A 80 -11.79 2.42 -2.76
CA ASN A 80 -12.45 3.11 -3.87
C ASN A 80 -11.54 4.11 -4.58
N LYS A 81 -10.26 3.81 -4.69
CA LYS A 81 -9.36 4.57 -5.55
C LYS A 81 -9.99 4.62 -6.94
N GLY A 82 -10.26 5.80 -7.46
CA GLY A 82 -11.14 6.00 -8.59
C GLY A 82 -10.76 5.21 -9.83
N SER A 83 -11.60 4.25 -10.16
CA SER A 83 -11.49 3.48 -11.39
C SER A 83 -11.79 4.40 -12.58
N GLY A 84 -10.91 4.44 -13.54
CA GLY A 84 -11.06 5.30 -14.71
C GLY A 84 -10.65 6.75 -14.51
N SER A 85 -10.20 7.13 -13.33
CA SER A 85 -9.64 8.45 -13.08
C SER A 85 -8.14 8.46 -13.36
N ILE A 86 -7.66 9.61 -13.80
CA ILE A 86 -6.23 9.81 -14.04
C ILE A 86 -5.68 10.58 -12.86
N TYR A 87 -4.67 10.01 -12.21
CA TYR A 87 -3.96 10.68 -11.13
C TYR A 87 -2.62 11.18 -11.67
N VAL A 88 -2.47 12.47 -11.71
CA VAL A 88 -1.21 13.11 -12.09
C VAL A 88 -0.64 13.77 -10.86
N ASP A 89 0.52 13.30 -10.43
CA ASP A 89 1.16 13.80 -9.22
C ASP A 89 2.67 13.84 -9.45
N ASP A 90 3.28 14.97 -9.19
CA ASP A 90 4.72 15.14 -9.32
C ASP A 90 5.52 14.38 -8.26
N LYS A 91 4.83 13.85 -7.26
CA LYS A 91 5.44 13.07 -6.17
C LYS A 91 5.27 11.58 -6.34
N MET A 92 4.68 11.14 -7.44
CA MET A 92 4.52 9.70 -7.69
C MET A 92 5.87 9.04 -7.90
N LYS A 93 6.02 7.86 -7.28
CA LYS A 93 7.20 7.02 -7.46
C LYS A 93 6.81 5.66 -7.98
N SER A 94 7.64 5.10 -8.85
CA SER A 94 7.50 3.70 -9.24
C SER A 94 7.86 2.79 -8.07
N ILE A 95 7.50 1.51 -8.16
CA ILE A 95 7.86 0.52 -7.14
C ILE A 95 9.38 0.49 -6.96
N SER A 96 10.11 0.49 -8.07
CA SER A 96 11.58 0.45 -8.07
C SER A 96 12.16 1.66 -7.35
N GLU A 97 11.68 2.86 -7.65
CA GLU A 97 12.14 4.08 -6.98
C GLU A 97 11.85 4.04 -5.48
N PHE A 98 10.69 3.52 -5.10
CA PHE A 98 10.31 3.41 -3.69
C PHE A 98 11.21 2.42 -2.94
N THR A 99 11.45 1.24 -3.52
CA THR A 99 12.29 0.22 -2.87
C THR A 99 13.76 0.64 -2.82
N ASP A 100 14.24 1.45 -3.76
CA ASP A 100 15.59 2.00 -3.72
C ASP A 100 15.74 3.07 -2.64
N GLU A 101 14.68 3.80 -2.32
CA GLU A 101 14.70 4.85 -1.30
C GLU A 101 14.66 4.28 0.11
N PHE A 102 13.94 3.21 0.31
CA PHE A 102 13.73 2.57 1.60
C PHE A 102 14.18 1.12 1.59
#